data_7f80fb81463259a56676dcdccba95503
#
_entry.id   7f80fb81463259a56676dcdccba95503
#
_cell.length_a   1.000
_cell.length_b   1.000
_cell.length_c   1.000
_cell.angle_alpha   90.00
_cell.angle_beta   90.00
_cell.angle_gamma   90.00
#
_symmetry.space_group_name_H-M   'P 1'
#
loop_
_entity.id
_entity.type
_entity.pdbx_description
1 polymer ?
#
loop_
_entity_poly.entity_id
_entity_poly.type
_entity_poly.pdbx_seq_one_letter_code
_entity_poly.pdbx_strand_id
1 'polypeptide(L)'
;MKLEQVLAEVNYEVLQGSLDKEVADIAYDSRKVKKDVMFVAIEGTVVDGHKFIDSAVAQGAGVVVVEKRVEVADKDVTVVLVKNGREALSLMSAAYFGYPAKKMITVGITGTKGKSTTETMVRDIIEKSGKTVGIIGTIGAFMKGKAIVTENTTPESYMVQKYFHDMVEAGCDAVVMEV
;
A
#
# COMPACT_ATOMS: atom_id res chain seq x y z
N MET A 1 4.59 -13.42 -4.52
CA MET A 1 5.32 -12.62 -5.56
C MET A 1 6.79 -12.63 -5.21
N LYS A 2 7.70 -12.65 -6.19
CA LYS A 2 9.15 -12.53 -5.96
C LYS A 2 9.52 -11.17 -5.37
N LEU A 3 10.42 -11.14 -4.38
CA LEU A 3 10.89 -9.89 -3.73
C LEU A 3 11.49 -8.89 -4.74
N GLU A 4 12.27 -9.38 -5.70
CA GLU A 4 12.81 -8.56 -6.79
C GLU A 4 11.73 -7.79 -7.58
N GLN A 5 10.58 -8.42 -7.82
CA GLN A 5 9.46 -7.79 -8.53
C GLN A 5 8.78 -6.72 -7.68
N VAL A 6 8.68 -6.96 -6.36
CA VAL A 6 8.11 -5.99 -5.42
C VAL A 6 9.00 -4.75 -5.30
N LEU A 7 10.33 -4.92 -5.38
CA LEU A 7 11.33 -3.85 -5.26
C LEU A 7 11.68 -3.17 -6.60
N ALA A 8 11.06 -3.53 -7.71
CA ALA A 8 11.48 -3.13 -9.05
C ALA A 8 11.59 -1.61 -9.28
N GLU A 9 10.76 -0.80 -8.62
CA GLU A 9 10.77 0.67 -8.74
C GLU A 9 11.35 1.37 -7.49
N VAL A 10 11.90 0.61 -6.53
CA VAL A 10 12.44 1.13 -5.26
C VAL A 10 13.96 1.27 -5.36
N ASN A 11 14.50 2.38 -4.88
CA ASN A 11 15.93 2.50 -4.65
C ASN A 11 16.28 1.91 -3.28
N TYR A 12 17.08 0.85 -3.24
CA TYR A 12 17.38 0.12 -2.02
C TYR A 12 18.82 -0.37 -1.95
N GLU A 13 19.25 -0.74 -0.75
CA GLU A 13 20.48 -1.50 -0.47
C GLU A 13 20.11 -2.77 0.31
N VAL A 14 20.64 -3.92 -0.08
CA VAL A 14 20.49 -5.17 0.69
C VAL A 14 21.55 -5.20 1.79
N LEU A 15 21.13 -5.14 3.04
CA LEU A 15 22.03 -5.22 4.19
C LEU A 15 22.32 -6.66 4.60
N GLN A 16 21.35 -7.58 4.41
CA GLN A 16 21.43 -8.98 4.80
C GLN A 16 20.50 -9.82 3.92
N GLY A 17 20.82 -11.08 3.73
CA GLY A 17 19.97 -12.08 3.08
C GLY A 17 20.04 -12.04 1.55
N SER A 18 18.97 -12.51 0.89
CA SER A 18 18.88 -12.67 -0.56
C SER A 18 17.57 -12.10 -1.09
N LEU A 19 17.61 -11.60 -2.34
CA LEU A 19 16.41 -11.17 -3.08
C LEU A 19 15.58 -12.34 -3.63
N ASP A 20 16.14 -13.56 -3.67
CA ASP A 20 15.42 -14.76 -4.12
C ASP A 20 14.49 -15.27 -2.99
N LYS A 21 13.48 -14.47 -2.69
CA LYS A 21 12.44 -14.78 -1.72
C LYS A 21 11.05 -14.52 -2.29
N GLU A 22 10.09 -15.29 -1.81
CA GLU A 22 8.67 -15.02 -2.05
C GLU A 22 8.12 -14.11 -0.95
N VAL A 23 7.35 -13.11 -1.36
CA VAL A 23 6.60 -12.21 -0.48
C VAL A 23 5.13 -12.59 -0.54
N ALA A 24 4.60 -13.06 0.57
CA ALA A 24 3.20 -13.47 0.69
C ALA A 24 2.26 -12.27 0.82
N ASP A 25 2.70 -11.21 1.52
CA ASP A 25 1.97 -9.96 1.71
C ASP A 25 2.93 -8.86 2.22
N ILE A 26 2.44 -7.62 2.31
CA ILE A 26 3.16 -6.47 2.85
C ILE A 26 2.45 -5.98 4.11
N ALA A 27 3.19 -5.80 5.21
CA ALA A 27 2.69 -5.25 6.45
C ALA A 27 3.52 -4.05 6.91
N TYR A 28 2.86 -3.00 7.38
CA TYR A 28 3.43 -1.82 8.02
C TYR A 28 2.97 -1.69 9.50
N ASP A 29 2.22 -2.68 9.97
CA ASP A 29 1.82 -2.89 11.37
C ASP A 29 2.31 -4.28 11.78
N SER A 30 3.22 -4.33 12.77
CA SER A 30 3.82 -5.59 13.22
C SER A 30 2.79 -6.61 13.73
N ARG A 31 1.63 -6.19 14.20
CA ARG A 31 0.53 -7.05 14.67
C ARG A 31 -0.15 -7.81 13.52
N LYS A 32 0.02 -7.35 12.29
CA LYS A 32 -0.55 -7.96 11.06
C LYS A 32 0.45 -8.88 10.35
N VAL A 33 1.67 -9.01 10.86
CA VAL A 33 2.69 -9.88 10.29
C VAL A 33 2.29 -11.34 10.43
N LYS A 34 2.55 -12.12 9.39
CA LYS A 34 2.39 -13.57 9.31
C LYS A 34 3.62 -14.15 8.61
N LYS A 35 3.65 -15.48 8.46
CA LYS A 35 4.72 -16.15 7.75
C LYS A 35 4.91 -15.62 6.33
N ASP A 36 6.17 -15.39 5.95
CA ASP A 36 6.63 -14.93 4.64
C ASP A 36 6.10 -13.54 4.23
N VAL A 37 5.62 -12.74 5.20
CA VAL A 37 5.23 -11.34 5.00
C VAL A 37 6.47 -10.45 4.96
N MET A 38 6.44 -9.41 4.12
CA MET A 38 7.41 -8.32 4.14
C MET A 38 6.95 -7.24 5.11
N PHE A 39 7.71 -7.03 6.19
CA PHE A 39 7.44 -5.97 7.16
C PHE A 39 8.18 -4.69 6.80
N VAL A 40 7.46 -3.57 6.68
CA VAL A 40 8.02 -2.24 6.42
C VAL A 40 8.05 -1.44 7.71
N ALA A 41 9.23 -1.27 8.27
CA ALA A 41 9.46 -0.50 9.49
C ALA A 41 9.58 0.99 9.16
N ILE A 42 8.48 1.73 9.31
CA ILE A 42 8.41 3.17 9.01
C ILE A 42 8.65 3.96 10.30
N GLU A 43 9.46 4.99 10.23
CA GLU A 43 9.59 5.98 11.29
C GLU A 43 8.35 6.90 11.29
N GLY A 44 7.42 6.62 12.20
CA GLY A 44 6.21 7.42 12.38
C GLY A 44 6.44 8.61 13.29
N THR A 45 5.53 9.59 13.26
CA THR A 45 5.58 10.79 14.12
C THR A 45 5.42 10.49 15.61
N VAL A 46 4.72 9.41 15.96
CA VAL A 46 4.45 9.01 17.35
C VAL A 46 5.26 7.78 17.75
N VAL A 47 5.41 6.82 16.83
CA VAL A 47 6.06 5.55 17.12
C VAL A 47 7.00 5.21 15.97
N ASP A 48 8.23 4.83 16.31
CA ASP A 48 9.22 4.30 15.37
C ASP A 48 8.98 2.80 15.14
N GLY A 49 8.60 2.43 13.92
CA GLY A 49 8.34 1.06 13.50
C GLY A 49 9.53 0.12 13.64
N HIS A 50 10.77 0.65 13.64
CA HIS A 50 11.97 -0.15 13.81
C HIS A 50 12.04 -0.87 15.17
N LYS A 51 11.35 -0.37 16.20
CA LYS A 51 11.26 -1.02 17.52
C LYS A 51 10.51 -2.36 17.48
N PHE A 52 9.80 -2.64 16.41
CA PHE A 52 8.98 -3.85 16.27
C PHE A 52 9.59 -4.90 15.34
N ILE A 53 10.81 -4.68 14.84
CA ILE A 53 11.48 -5.61 13.92
C ILE A 53 11.60 -7.01 14.52
N ASP A 54 12.10 -7.12 15.75
CA ASP A 54 12.27 -8.43 16.41
C ASP A 54 10.92 -9.15 16.58
N SER A 55 9.87 -8.40 16.91
CA SER A 55 8.53 -8.96 17.02
C SER A 55 7.97 -9.41 15.66
N ALA A 56 8.23 -8.65 14.59
CA ALA A 56 7.81 -9.01 13.23
C ALA A 56 8.54 -10.27 12.75
N VAL A 57 9.85 -10.35 12.99
CA VAL A 57 10.66 -11.54 12.67
C VAL A 57 10.16 -12.76 13.44
N ALA A 58 9.90 -12.61 14.74
CA ALA A 58 9.36 -13.71 15.57
C ALA A 58 7.98 -14.20 15.10
N GLN A 59 7.20 -13.34 14.42
CA GLN A 59 5.90 -13.69 13.82
C GLN A 59 6.04 -14.27 12.40
N GLY A 60 7.27 -14.33 11.85
CA GLY A 60 7.56 -14.97 10.58
C GLY A 60 7.77 -14.01 9.40
N ALA A 61 8.11 -12.74 9.65
CA ALA A 61 8.53 -11.84 8.58
C ALA A 61 9.77 -12.42 7.88
N GLY A 62 9.67 -12.72 6.60
CA GLY A 62 10.79 -13.21 5.79
C GLY A 62 11.66 -12.07 5.24
N VAL A 63 11.10 -10.85 5.16
CA VAL A 63 11.76 -9.64 4.68
C VAL A 63 11.43 -8.48 5.61
N VAL A 64 12.42 -7.65 5.92
CA VAL A 64 12.26 -6.41 6.68
C VAL A 64 12.83 -5.25 5.89
N VAL A 65 12.01 -4.21 5.66
CA VAL A 65 12.40 -2.96 5.02
C VAL A 65 12.60 -1.90 6.09
N VAL A 66 13.74 -1.21 6.06
CA VAL A 66 14.17 -0.27 7.11
C VAL A 66 14.65 1.05 6.52
N GLU A 67 14.56 2.14 7.30
CA GLU A 67 15.06 3.48 6.91
C GLU A 67 16.45 3.80 7.49
N LYS A 68 16.95 2.92 8.36
CA LYS A 68 18.29 3.03 8.99
C LYS A 68 18.93 1.65 9.13
N ARG A 69 20.24 1.61 9.23
CA ARG A 69 20.96 0.33 9.40
C ARG A 69 20.58 -0.29 10.73
N VAL A 70 20.19 -1.55 10.68
CA VAL A 70 19.83 -2.37 11.83
C VAL A 70 20.52 -3.73 11.71
N GLU A 71 20.74 -4.38 12.85
CA GLU A 71 21.17 -5.76 12.88
C GLU A 71 19.97 -6.66 13.19
N VAL A 72 19.76 -7.69 12.38
CA VAL A 72 18.76 -8.72 12.60
C VAL A 72 19.49 -10.03 12.88
N ALA A 73 19.18 -10.66 14.01
CA ALA A 73 19.89 -11.86 14.45
C ALA A 73 19.64 -13.06 13.54
N ASP A 74 18.41 -13.21 13.08
CA ASP A 74 18.03 -14.28 12.15
C ASP A 74 18.60 -14.01 10.75
N LYS A 75 19.56 -14.85 10.33
CA LYS A 75 20.27 -14.71 9.06
C LYS A 75 19.45 -15.13 7.84
N ASP A 76 18.36 -15.82 8.06
CA ASP A 76 17.42 -16.18 7.00
C ASP A 76 16.50 -15.02 6.61
N VAL A 77 16.39 -13.97 7.45
CA VAL A 77 15.63 -12.77 7.14
C VAL A 77 16.40 -11.87 6.18
N THR A 78 15.76 -11.42 5.11
CA THR A 78 16.32 -10.40 4.22
C THR A 78 16.05 -9.02 4.78
N VAL A 79 17.10 -8.19 4.90
CA VAL A 79 17.00 -6.79 5.38
C VAL A 79 17.33 -5.85 4.23
N VAL A 80 16.38 -4.97 3.92
CA VAL A 80 16.45 -4.02 2.81
C VAL A 80 16.41 -2.61 3.37
N LEU A 81 17.45 -1.82 3.10
CA LEU A 81 17.54 -0.41 3.48
C LEU A 81 16.98 0.47 2.37
N VAL A 82 16.08 1.37 2.73
CA VAL A 82 15.51 2.39 1.84
C VAL A 82 15.71 3.79 2.44
N LYS A 83 15.65 4.83 1.61
CA LYS A 83 15.79 6.21 2.09
C LYS A 83 14.52 6.73 2.77
N ASN A 84 13.34 6.30 2.31
CA ASN A 84 12.03 6.73 2.80
C ASN A 84 11.06 5.53 2.77
N GLY A 85 10.65 5.07 3.93
CA GLY A 85 9.80 3.88 4.08
C GLY A 85 8.38 4.09 3.57
N ARG A 86 7.83 5.31 3.66
CA ARG A 86 6.48 5.61 3.12
C ARG A 86 6.46 5.61 1.60
N GLU A 87 7.47 6.22 0.98
CA GLU A 87 7.64 6.19 -0.48
C GLU A 87 7.86 4.75 -0.96
N ALA A 88 8.75 4.02 -0.29
CA ALA A 88 9.00 2.61 -0.60
C ALA A 88 7.75 1.76 -0.43
N LEU A 89 6.96 1.94 0.66
CA LEU A 89 5.69 1.23 0.87
C LEU A 89 4.73 1.49 -0.30
N SER A 90 4.63 2.72 -0.79
CA SER A 90 3.76 3.07 -1.92
C SER A 90 4.16 2.35 -3.20
N LEU A 91 5.46 2.38 -3.56
CA LEU A 91 5.99 1.75 -4.77
C LEU A 91 5.89 0.22 -4.69
N MET A 92 6.29 -0.37 -3.55
CA MET A 92 6.18 -1.80 -3.30
C MET A 92 4.75 -2.29 -3.36
N SER A 93 3.80 -1.55 -2.78
CA SER A 93 2.39 -1.90 -2.82
C SER A 93 1.83 -1.81 -4.23
N ALA A 94 2.20 -0.79 -5.01
CA ALA A 94 1.81 -0.67 -6.40
C ALA A 94 2.29 -1.88 -7.23
N ALA A 95 3.54 -2.27 -7.07
CA ALA A 95 4.12 -3.44 -7.74
C ALA A 95 3.43 -4.74 -7.29
N TYR A 96 3.24 -4.92 -5.98
CA TYR A 96 2.62 -6.11 -5.38
C TYR A 96 1.20 -6.35 -5.92
N PHE A 97 0.41 -5.30 -6.07
CA PHE A 97 -0.95 -5.36 -6.62
C PHE A 97 -1.01 -5.24 -8.15
N GLY A 98 0.12 -5.27 -8.84
CA GLY A 98 0.21 -5.28 -10.31
C GLY A 98 -0.17 -3.94 -10.95
N TYR A 99 0.21 -2.83 -10.33
CA TYR A 99 0.03 -1.45 -10.79
C TYR A 99 -1.42 -1.11 -11.17
N PRO A 100 -2.38 -1.26 -10.26
CA PRO A 100 -3.80 -1.14 -10.60
C PRO A 100 -4.18 0.26 -11.11
N ALA A 101 -3.49 1.31 -10.66
CA ALA A 101 -3.70 2.67 -11.14
C ALA A 101 -3.40 2.85 -12.64
N LYS A 102 -2.57 1.99 -13.23
CA LYS A 102 -2.28 1.99 -14.68
C LYS A 102 -3.40 1.33 -15.51
N LYS A 103 -4.35 0.65 -14.86
CA LYS A 103 -5.42 -0.14 -15.50
C LYS A 103 -6.77 0.56 -15.51
N MET A 104 -6.91 1.73 -14.88
CA MET A 104 -8.14 2.52 -14.81
C MET A 104 -7.84 4.02 -14.81
N ILE A 105 -8.85 4.84 -15.06
CA ILE A 105 -8.75 6.29 -14.94
C ILE A 105 -8.69 6.64 -13.44
N THR A 106 -7.65 7.35 -13.01
CA THR A 106 -7.50 7.80 -11.62
C THR A 106 -7.67 9.31 -11.51
N VAL A 107 -8.57 9.76 -10.64
CA VAL A 107 -8.84 11.19 -10.39
C VAL A 107 -8.63 11.46 -8.91
N GLY A 108 -7.64 12.31 -8.59
CA GLY A 108 -7.38 12.78 -7.22
C GLY A 108 -8.00 14.16 -6.99
N ILE A 109 -8.69 14.34 -5.87
CA ILE A 109 -9.32 15.60 -5.48
C ILE A 109 -8.71 16.06 -4.16
N THR A 110 -8.04 17.20 -4.19
CA THR A 110 -7.49 17.85 -2.99
C THR A 110 -8.12 19.22 -2.78
N GLY A 111 -8.07 19.70 -1.56
CA GLY A 111 -8.60 21.04 -1.20
C GLY A 111 -9.06 21.09 0.25
N THR A 112 -9.24 22.32 0.75
CA THR A 112 -9.67 22.54 2.15
C THR A 112 -11.18 22.31 2.36
N LYS A 113 -12.00 22.54 1.31
CA LYS A 113 -13.46 22.35 1.33
C LYS A 113 -13.95 21.86 -0.03
N GLY A 114 -15.13 21.23 -0.06
CA GLY A 114 -15.82 20.85 -1.29
C GLY A 114 -15.29 19.54 -1.92
N LYS A 115 -14.34 18.83 -1.32
CA LYS A 115 -13.80 17.57 -1.86
C LYS A 115 -14.89 16.56 -2.15
N SER A 116 -15.68 16.16 -1.15
CA SER A 116 -16.74 15.14 -1.31
C SER A 116 -17.84 15.57 -2.28
N THR A 117 -18.16 16.87 -2.36
CA THR A 117 -19.11 17.39 -3.37
C THR A 117 -18.53 17.23 -4.77
N THR A 118 -17.27 17.62 -4.96
CA THR A 118 -16.58 17.50 -6.26
C THR A 118 -16.41 16.03 -6.65
N GLU A 119 -16.05 15.15 -5.69
CA GLU A 119 -15.97 13.71 -5.88
C GLU A 119 -17.29 13.14 -6.44
N THR A 120 -18.41 13.49 -5.80
CA THR A 120 -19.75 13.06 -6.24
C THR A 120 -20.07 13.56 -7.65
N MET A 121 -19.79 14.83 -7.95
CA MET A 121 -20.03 15.40 -9.28
C MET A 121 -19.19 14.72 -10.36
N VAL A 122 -17.90 14.50 -10.10
CA VAL A 122 -16.99 13.84 -11.05
C VAL A 122 -17.42 12.38 -11.29
N ARG A 123 -17.76 11.64 -10.21
CA ARG A 123 -18.32 10.31 -10.32
C ARG A 123 -19.56 10.29 -11.23
N ASP A 124 -20.54 11.16 -10.95
CA ASP A 124 -21.80 11.18 -11.68
C ASP A 124 -21.62 11.51 -13.18
N ILE A 125 -20.65 12.37 -13.50
CA ILE A 125 -20.29 12.68 -14.89
C ILE A 125 -19.70 11.45 -15.58
N ILE A 126 -18.76 10.75 -14.92
CA ILE A 126 -18.11 9.57 -15.49
C ILE A 126 -19.13 8.43 -15.63
N GLU A 127 -20.00 8.20 -14.62
CA GLU A 127 -21.04 7.17 -14.68
C GLU A 127 -22.06 7.44 -15.81
N LYS A 128 -22.44 8.71 -16.05
CA LYS A 128 -23.31 9.07 -17.18
C LYS A 128 -22.68 8.83 -18.55
N SER A 129 -21.35 8.72 -18.62
CA SER A 129 -20.65 8.27 -19.85
C SER A 129 -20.68 6.76 -20.06
N GLY A 130 -21.37 6.00 -19.20
CA GLY A 130 -21.47 4.54 -19.27
C GLY A 130 -20.34 3.77 -18.61
N LYS A 131 -19.49 4.45 -17.81
CA LYS A 131 -18.35 3.86 -17.10
C LYS A 131 -18.70 3.53 -15.65
N THR A 132 -18.05 2.50 -15.10
CA THR A 132 -18.17 2.12 -13.69
C THR A 132 -17.11 2.84 -12.87
N VAL A 133 -17.51 3.51 -11.78
CA VAL A 133 -16.63 4.33 -10.95
C VAL A 133 -16.53 3.77 -9.52
N GLY A 134 -15.30 3.62 -9.03
CA GLY A 134 -15.00 3.47 -7.61
C GLY A 134 -14.74 4.82 -6.95
N ILE A 135 -15.01 4.96 -5.67
CA ILE A 135 -14.66 6.16 -4.89
C ILE A 135 -13.93 5.77 -3.61
N ILE A 136 -13.00 6.65 -3.18
CA ILE A 136 -12.30 6.57 -1.90
C ILE A 136 -12.29 7.96 -1.27
N GLY A 137 -13.02 8.15 -0.19
CA GLY A 137 -13.11 9.46 0.45
C GLY A 137 -13.58 9.38 1.90
N THR A 138 -14.00 10.51 2.44
CA THR A 138 -14.42 10.67 3.83
C THR A 138 -15.53 9.71 4.25
N ILE A 139 -16.41 9.32 3.31
CA ILE A 139 -17.53 8.40 3.57
C ILE A 139 -17.15 6.92 3.38
N GLY A 140 -15.88 6.62 3.11
CA GLY A 140 -15.37 5.25 2.89
C GLY A 140 -14.93 4.99 1.46
N ALA A 141 -14.69 3.72 1.13
CA ALA A 141 -14.48 3.26 -0.24
C ALA A 141 -15.74 2.59 -0.76
N PHE A 142 -16.10 2.87 -2.01
CA PHE A 142 -17.28 2.29 -2.64
C PHE A 142 -16.91 1.75 -4.03
N MET A 143 -17.40 0.55 -4.35
CA MET A 143 -17.31 -0.02 -5.68
C MET A 143 -18.59 -0.78 -6.02
N LYS A 144 -19.16 -0.54 -7.20
CA LYS A 144 -20.40 -1.19 -7.68
C LYS A 144 -21.53 -1.22 -6.61
N GLY A 145 -21.74 -0.08 -5.93
CA GLY A 145 -22.76 0.06 -4.91
C GLY A 145 -22.49 -0.66 -3.57
N LYS A 146 -21.32 -1.27 -3.41
CA LYS A 146 -20.89 -1.88 -2.14
C LYS A 146 -19.98 -0.93 -1.39
N ALA A 147 -20.33 -0.63 -0.14
CA ALA A 147 -19.47 0.12 0.76
C ALA A 147 -18.39 -0.77 1.36
N ILE A 148 -17.15 -0.27 1.39
CA ILE A 148 -16.04 -0.82 2.15
C ILE A 148 -15.75 0.16 3.27
N VAL A 149 -15.88 -0.29 4.51
CA VAL A 149 -15.56 0.56 5.66
C VAL A 149 -14.06 0.82 5.69
N THR A 150 -13.67 2.09 5.64
CA THR A 150 -12.28 2.52 5.77
C THR A 150 -12.02 3.05 7.18
N GLU A 151 -10.86 2.76 7.75
CA GLU A 151 -10.48 3.24 9.08
C GLU A 151 -10.13 4.75 9.07
N ASN A 152 -9.72 5.28 7.92
CA ASN A 152 -9.28 6.66 7.73
C ASN A 152 -9.86 7.24 6.44
N THR A 153 -10.03 8.58 6.39
CA THR A 153 -10.45 9.34 5.20
C THR A 153 -9.48 9.12 4.03
N THR A 154 -8.18 9.19 4.30
CA THR A 154 -7.12 8.84 3.36
C THR A 154 -6.38 7.64 3.94
N PRO A 155 -6.59 6.43 3.39
CA PRO A 155 -5.91 5.22 3.85
C PRO A 155 -4.39 5.29 3.59
N GLU A 156 -3.60 4.48 4.31
CA GLU A 156 -2.17 4.31 4.00
C GLU A 156 -2.00 3.70 2.59
N SER A 157 -0.89 4.01 1.96
CA SER A 157 -0.62 3.70 0.54
C SER A 157 -0.85 2.22 0.16
N TYR A 158 -0.53 1.28 1.05
CA TYR A 158 -0.85 -0.15 0.87
C TYR A 158 -2.36 -0.37 0.68
N MET A 159 -3.19 0.24 1.53
CA MET A 159 -4.65 0.08 1.45
C MET A 159 -5.22 0.77 0.21
N VAL A 160 -4.65 1.91 -0.21
CA VAL A 160 -5.03 2.58 -1.47
C VAL A 160 -4.79 1.65 -2.66
N GLN A 161 -3.60 1.04 -2.76
CA GLN A 161 -3.27 0.12 -3.86
C GLN A 161 -4.13 -1.14 -3.81
N LYS A 162 -4.44 -1.64 -2.62
CA LYS A 162 -5.36 -2.76 -2.45
C LYS A 162 -6.77 -2.42 -2.95
N TYR A 163 -7.32 -1.27 -2.57
CA TYR A 163 -8.64 -0.84 -3.06
C TYR A 163 -8.66 -0.63 -4.57
N PHE A 164 -7.59 -0.07 -5.12
CA PHE A 164 -7.45 0.06 -6.59
C PHE A 164 -7.44 -1.31 -7.27
N HIS A 165 -6.73 -2.28 -6.71
CA HIS A 165 -6.72 -3.65 -7.20
C HIS A 165 -8.13 -4.27 -7.16
N ASP A 166 -8.80 -4.18 -6.00
CA ASP A 166 -10.14 -4.70 -5.81
C ASP A 166 -11.16 -4.04 -6.78
N MET A 167 -11.00 -2.75 -7.07
CA MET A 167 -11.81 -2.01 -8.06
C MET A 167 -11.56 -2.48 -9.49
N VAL A 168 -10.30 -2.73 -9.86
CA VAL A 168 -9.95 -3.29 -11.19
C VAL A 168 -10.56 -4.67 -11.34
N GLU A 169 -10.42 -5.57 -10.34
CA GLU A 169 -11.00 -6.91 -10.36
C GLU A 169 -12.53 -6.87 -10.40
N ALA A 170 -13.15 -5.86 -9.79
CA ALA A 170 -14.58 -5.63 -9.88
C ALA A 170 -15.01 -5.03 -11.23
N GLY A 171 -14.07 -4.67 -12.12
CA GLY A 171 -14.36 -4.09 -13.43
C GLY A 171 -14.75 -2.60 -13.34
N CYS A 172 -14.16 -1.83 -12.44
CA CYS A 172 -14.26 -0.38 -12.45
C CYS A 172 -13.37 0.20 -13.55
N ASP A 173 -13.91 1.14 -14.33
CA ASP A 173 -13.18 1.87 -15.38
C ASP A 173 -12.42 3.07 -14.82
N ALA A 174 -12.87 3.58 -13.67
CA ALA A 174 -12.31 4.77 -13.04
C ALA A 174 -12.40 4.69 -11.51
N VAL A 175 -11.52 5.44 -10.86
CA VAL A 175 -11.60 5.75 -9.42
C VAL A 175 -11.50 7.25 -9.21
N VAL A 176 -12.33 7.80 -8.30
CA VAL A 176 -12.23 9.17 -7.80
C VAL A 176 -11.85 9.09 -6.33
N MET A 177 -10.80 9.81 -5.92
CA MET A 177 -10.24 9.71 -4.57
C MET A 177 -10.02 11.11 -3.97
N GLU A 178 -10.45 11.29 -2.71
CA GLU A 178 -10.05 12.44 -1.88
C GLU A 178 -8.60 12.26 -1.39
N VAL A 179 -7.78 13.32 -1.56
CA VAL A 179 -6.35 13.35 -1.19
C VAL A 179 -6.08 14.43 -0.15
#